data_40b5b107a3608aeffa39a40235d02407
#
_entry.id   40b5b107a3608aeffa39a40235d02407
#
_cell.length_a   1.000
_cell.length_b   1.000
_cell.length_c   1.000
_cell.angle_alpha   90.00
_cell.angle_beta   90.00
_cell.angle_gamma   90.00
#
_symmetry.space_group_name_H-M   'P 1'
#
loop_
_entity.id
_entity.type
_entity.pdbx_description
1 polymer ?
#
loop_
_entity_poly.entity_id
_entity_poly.type
_entity_poly.pdbx_seq_one_letter_code
_entity_poly.pdbx_strand_id
1 'polypeptide(L)'
;MASIKNLKKDINYTLGDLIEECYVYQLLNPKADVKASEALIDEAIATFDDLIAKLNAKNVENKKAHYKGISLELETKASALVSKINAL
;
A
#
# COMPACT_ATOMS: atom_id res chain seq x y z
N MET A 1 -14.90 -15.09 -0.45
CA MET A 1 -13.92 -14.84 -1.52
C MET A 1 -13.96 -13.37 -1.91
N ALA A 2 -12.81 -12.71 -1.87
CA ALA A 2 -12.76 -11.30 -2.23
C ALA A 2 -12.98 -11.13 -3.74
N SER A 3 -13.90 -10.25 -4.11
CA SER A 3 -14.08 -9.86 -5.51
C SER A 3 -12.98 -8.89 -5.90
N ILE A 4 -12.75 -8.73 -7.20
CA ILE A 4 -11.80 -7.74 -7.74
C ILE A 4 -12.12 -6.35 -7.18
N LYS A 5 -13.39 -6.00 -7.12
CA LYS A 5 -13.87 -4.70 -6.61
C LYS A 5 -13.49 -4.52 -5.14
N ASN A 6 -13.71 -5.54 -4.31
CA ASN A 6 -13.37 -5.46 -2.89
C ASN A 6 -11.87 -5.41 -2.66
N LEU A 7 -11.12 -6.17 -3.42
CA LEU A 7 -9.65 -6.17 -3.33
C LEU A 7 -9.09 -4.81 -3.73
N LYS A 8 -9.63 -4.20 -4.77
CA LYS A 8 -9.24 -2.86 -5.19
C LYS A 8 -9.51 -1.82 -4.09
N LYS A 9 -10.65 -1.93 -3.41
CA LYS A 9 -10.97 -1.06 -2.27
C LYS A 9 -9.99 -1.27 -1.13
N ASP A 10 -9.66 -2.51 -0.81
CA ASP A 10 -8.71 -2.84 0.26
C ASP A 10 -7.34 -2.22 -0.01
N ILE A 11 -6.85 -2.35 -1.23
CA ILE A 11 -5.58 -1.76 -1.65
C ILE A 11 -5.64 -0.24 -1.48
N ASN A 12 -6.70 0.37 -1.97
CA ASN A 12 -6.89 1.81 -1.96
C ASN A 12 -6.96 2.37 -0.54
N TYR A 13 -7.78 1.75 0.31
CA TYR A 13 -7.95 2.23 1.69
C TYR A 13 -6.70 1.99 2.52
N THR A 14 -6.10 0.81 2.43
CA THR A 14 -4.92 0.46 3.23
C THR A 14 -3.75 1.38 2.90
N LEU A 15 -3.41 1.51 1.63
CA LEU A 15 -2.27 2.34 1.22
C LEU A 15 -2.59 3.83 1.33
N GLY A 16 -3.83 4.22 1.06
CA GLY A 16 -4.28 5.60 1.24
C GLY A 16 -4.15 6.07 2.68
N ASP A 17 -4.55 5.22 3.63
CA ASP A 17 -4.41 5.53 5.06
C ASP A 17 -2.95 5.70 5.46
N LEU A 18 -2.06 4.86 4.93
CA LEU A 18 -0.62 4.95 5.23
C LEU A 18 -0.02 6.23 4.66
N ILE A 19 -0.42 6.62 3.46
CA ILE A 19 0.01 7.89 2.85
C ILE A 19 -0.48 9.07 3.70
N GLU A 20 -1.73 9.03 4.14
CA GLU A 20 -2.30 10.07 5.00
C GLU A 20 -1.53 10.18 6.31
N GLU A 21 -1.17 9.05 6.93
CA GLU A 21 -0.36 9.06 8.16
C GLU A 21 0.98 9.74 7.94
N CYS A 22 1.62 9.56 6.79
CA CYS A 22 2.87 10.24 6.45
C CYS A 22 2.67 11.75 6.35
N TYR A 23 1.57 12.20 5.73
CA TYR A 23 1.26 13.63 5.65
C TYR A 23 0.96 14.22 7.02
N VAL A 24 0.22 13.50 7.87
CA VAL A 24 -0.06 13.92 9.24
C VAL A 24 1.25 14.06 10.02
N TYR A 25 2.17 13.11 9.86
CA TYR A 25 3.48 13.20 10.49
C TYR A 25 4.21 14.47 10.08
N GLN A 26 4.22 14.80 8.79
CA GLN A 26 4.86 16.03 8.28
C GLN A 26 4.19 17.28 8.86
N LEU A 27 2.88 17.27 8.97
CA LEU A 27 2.12 18.38 9.51
C LEU A 27 2.43 18.63 10.99
N LEU A 28 2.53 17.55 11.77
CA LEU A 28 2.79 17.63 13.22
C LEU A 28 4.26 17.87 13.55
N ASN A 29 5.15 17.64 12.59
CA ASN A 29 6.59 17.79 12.78
C ASN A 29 7.20 18.67 11.69
N PRO A 30 6.81 19.95 11.63
CA PRO A 30 7.21 20.84 10.52
C PRO A 30 8.71 21.11 10.45
N LYS A 31 9.43 20.86 11.53
CA LYS A 31 10.89 21.05 11.59
C LYS A 31 11.67 19.76 11.30
N ALA A 32 10.98 18.62 11.24
CA ALA A 32 11.63 17.35 10.96
C ALA A 32 12.03 17.25 9.48
N ASP A 33 13.06 16.45 9.22
CA ASP A 33 13.45 16.15 7.84
C ASP A 33 12.34 15.32 7.18
N VAL A 34 11.76 15.85 6.10
CA VAL A 34 10.64 15.19 5.40
C VAL A 34 11.10 14.09 4.45
N LYS A 35 12.41 13.93 4.24
CA LYS A 35 12.93 12.96 3.28
C LYS A 35 12.48 11.53 3.59
N ALA A 36 12.53 11.14 4.86
CA ALA A 36 12.12 9.78 5.24
C ALA A 36 10.62 9.55 5.00
N SER A 37 9.78 10.50 5.39
CA SER A 37 8.33 10.38 5.19
C SER A 37 7.96 10.45 3.71
N GLU A 38 8.62 11.29 2.92
CA GLU A 38 8.40 11.34 1.47
C GLU A 38 8.82 10.04 0.79
N ALA A 39 9.92 9.44 1.21
CA ALA A 39 10.34 8.14 0.69
C ALA A 39 9.29 7.07 0.97
N LEU A 40 8.65 7.10 2.14
CA LEU A 40 7.59 6.17 2.49
C LEU A 40 6.32 6.41 1.66
N ILE A 41 6.00 7.67 1.39
CA ILE A 41 4.87 8.02 0.50
C ILE A 41 5.14 7.45 -0.90
N ASP A 42 6.33 7.65 -1.43
CA ASP A 42 6.72 7.14 -2.74
C ASP A 42 6.66 5.60 -2.79
N GLU A 43 7.12 4.95 -1.72
CA GLU A 43 7.06 3.49 -1.60
C GLU A 43 5.62 2.99 -1.58
N ALA A 44 4.73 3.68 -0.86
CA ALA A 44 3.32 3.34 -0.82
C ALA A 44 2.66 3.51 -2.19
N ILE A 45 2.98 4.58 -2.90
CA ILE A 45 2.45 4.82 -4.26
C ILE A 45 2.96 3.74 -5.23
N ALA A 46 4.25 3.40 -5.17
CA ALA A 46 4.81 2.35 -6.01
C ALA A 46 4.17 0.99 -5.72
N THR A 47 3.92 0.70 -4.45
CA THR A 47 3.23 -0.53 -4.04
C THR A 47 1.80 -0.55 -4.58
N PHE A 48 1.09 0.58 -4.48
CA PHE A 48 -0.26 0.71 -5.03
C PHE A 48 -0.27 0.41 -6.53
N ASP A 49 0.61 1.04 -7.28
CA ASP A 49 0.68 0.86 -8.74
C ASP A 49 1.00 -0.59 -9.10
N ASP A 50 1.93 -1.23 -8.37
CA ASP A 50 2.30 -2.62 -8.60
C ASP A 50 1.14 -3.58 -8.34
N LEU A 51 0.45 -3.40 -7.22
CA LEU A 51 -0.68 -4.26 -6.85
C LEU A 51 -1.87 -4.08 -7.80
N ILE A 52 -2.14 -2.85 -8.22
CA ILE A 52 -3.22 -2.57 -9.20
C ILE A 52 -2.86 -3.20 -10.56
N ALA A 53 -1.61 -3.10 -10.98
CA ALA A 53 -1.17 -3.74 -12.21
C ALA A 53 -1.35 -5.26 -12.15
N LYS A 54 -1.01 -5.89 -11.03
CA LYS A 54 -1.23 -7.32 -10.81
C LYS A 54 -2.70 -7.68 -10.80
N LEU A 55 -3.53 -6.83 -10.18
CA LEU A 55 -4.98 -7.04 -10.12
C LEU A 55 -5.60 -7.02 -11.51
N ASN A 56 -5.09 -6.17 -12.39
CA ASN A 56 -5.60 -6.02 -13.75
C ASN A 56 -4.92 -6.97 -14.75
N ALA A 57 -4.02 -7.84 -14.30
CA ALA A 57 -3.32 -8.77 -15.18
C ALA A 57 -4.30 -9.68 -15.91
N LYS A 58 -4.04 -9.91 -17.20
CA LYS A 58 -4.83 -10.79 -18.06
C LYS A 58 -4.14 -12.15 -18.15
N ASN A 59 -4.88 -13.16 -18.63
CA ASN A 59 -4.35 -14.51 -18.86
C ASN A 59 -3.85 -15.20 -17.59
N VAL A 60 -4.51 -14.93 -16.45
CA VAL A 60 -4.20 -15.57 -15.19
C VAL A 60 -4.87 -16.95 -15.17
N GLU A 61 -4.07 -18.02 -15.01
CA GLU A 61 -4.56 -19.39 -15.00
C GLU A 61 -5.45 -19.68 -13.81
N ASN A 62 -5.03 -19.30 -12.60
CA ASN A 62 -5.79 -19.51 -11.37
C ASN A 62 -6.09 -18.17 -10.71
N LYS A 63 -7.25 -17.62 -11.02
CA LYS A 63 -7.66 -16.30 -10.50
C LYS A 63 -7.75 -16.26 -8.99
N LYS A 64 -8.27 -17.34 -8.38
CA LYS A 64 -8.42 -17.40 -6.92
C LYS A 64 -7.06 -17.32 -6.21
N ALA A 65 -6.09 -18.10 -6.67
CA ALA A 65 -4.74 -18.08 -6.11
C ALA A 65 -4.06 -16.76 -6.38
N HIS A 66 -4.27 -16.17 -7.56
CA HIS A 66 -3.72 -14.89 -7.95
C HIS A 66 -4.19 -13.76 -7.02
N TYR A 67 -5.50 -13.68 -6.80
CA TYR A 67 -6.09 -12.65 -5.93
C TYR A 67 -5.70 -12.85 -4.47
N LYS A 68 -5.62 -14.09 -4.02
CA LYS A 68 -5.14 -14.40 -2.68
C LYS A 68 -3.69 -13.95 -2.50
N GLY A 69 -2.85 -14.17 -3.51
CA GLY A 69 -1.46 -13.72 -3.52
C GLY A 69 -1.35 -12.20 -3.42
N ILE A 70 -2.19 -11.46 -4.15
CA ILE A 70 -2.24 -10.00 -4.10
C ILE A 70 -2.64 -9.53 -2.69
N SER A 71 -3.64 -10.16 -2.09
CA SER A 71 -4.09 -9.83 -0.74
C SER A 71 -2.98 -10.05 0.29
N LEU A 72 -2.25 -11.14 0.19
CA LEU A 72 -1.12 -11.43 1.07
C LEU A 72 0.03 -10.45 0.85
N GLU A 73 0.30 -10.07 -0.38
CA GLU A 73 1.32 -9.08 -0.70
C GLU A 73 0.95 -7.72 -0.13
N LEU A 74 -0.30 -7.31 -0.25
CA LEU A 74 -0.80 -6.08 0.34
C LEU A 74 -0.58 -6.07 1.85
N GLU A 75 -0.94 -7.16 2.52
CA GLU A 75 -0.79 -7.30 3.97
C GLU A 75 0.68 -7.21 4.38
N THR A 76 1.56 -7.91 3.67
CA THR A 76 2.99 -7.91 3.95
C THR A 76 3.61 -6.53 3.74
N LYS A 77 3.30 -5.89 2.62
CA LYS A 77 3.82 -4.56 2.28
C LYS A 77 3.28 -3.49 3.22
N ALA A 78 2.00 -3.55 3.55
CA ALA A 78 1.39 -2.60 4.49
C ALA A 78 2.01 -2.74 5.87
N SER A 79 2.23 -3.95 6.35
CA SER A 79 2.88 -4.20 7.64
C SER A 79 4.29 -3.63 7.68
N ALA A 80 5.07 -3.81 6.61
CA ALA A 80 6.41 -3.25 6.50
C ALA A 80 6.39 -1.72 6.53
N LEU A 81 5.44 -1.11 5.81
CA LEU A 81 5.29 0.34 5.79
C LEU A 81 4.87 0.90 7.15
N VAL A 82 3.95 0.23 7.84
CA VAL A 82 3.54 0.63 9.21
C VAL A 82 4.75 0.63 10.13
N SER A 83 5.58 -0.39 10.08
CA SER A 83 6.80 -0.46 10.91
C SER A 83 7.74 0.71 10.62
N LYS A 84 7.90 1.08 9.36
CA LYS A 84 8.75 2.21 8.97
C LYS A 84 8.15 3.55 9.42
N ILE A 85 6.84 3.71 9.30
CA ILE A 85 6.14 4.92 9.75
C ILE A 85 6.29 5.06 11.27
N ASN A 86 6.14 3.98 12.02
CA ASN A 86 6.28 4.00 13.47
C ASN A 86 7.73 4.33 13.91
N ALA A 87 8.70 4.09 13.02
CA ALA A 87 10.11 4.41 13.29
C ALA A 87 10.45 5.88 12.98
N LEU A 88 9.55 6.62 12.37
CA LEU A 88 9.77 8.05 12.13
C LEU A 88 9.82 8.81 13.46
#